data_3755e7f687819c5efceac09535c4913c
#
_entry.id   3755e7f687819c5efceac09535c4913c
#
_cell.length_a   1.000
_cell.length_b   1.000
_cell.length_c   1.000
_cell.angle_alpha   90.00
_cell.angle_beta   90.00
_cell.angle_gamma   90.00
#
_symmetry.space_group_name_H-M   'P 1'
#
loop_
_entity.id
_entity.type
_entity.pdbx_description
1 polymer ?
#
loop_
_entity_poly.entity_id
_entity_poly.type
_entity_poly.pdbx_seq_one_letter_code
_entity_poly.pdbx_strand_id
1 'polypeptide(L)'
;MDEKKDTRQESDEERARRLRRQRRLRQEMRRRRRRRALILRGVLAVAGILIVVLLIWGISALAGKIGGGEKKTAVGEQTEQTGQTETAEEEELEEVAAEKVLHLSFGSLIADTEAAFGQEDRQAALSMDQGHLTVDEFNQVLQQLYDQGYILVGLHDLAAWDEESGQMQAQTLRLPSGKKPLLLSQANVNYDLSLTGQGCASAIVLDDSGKIQARLDKADGTSQTGDYDVIPCVDTFVEAHPDFSYNGARGVLSFSGYNGVLGYRTDESLGSTENNKYASKYGVFDTASETEAAKPVIEALRAEGWEFASGGYGNISYAQDLETIQSDMELWQTRVKPLLGDVDILMFPEGTDIGDRKEYGEDNEKYQYLKEQGFRYFCSRDLGEPFTQITGEYARSGYWNLDGYRMYQDLYQDAGRFSGILDFSQLYDPERPSVSDESGAEEEVGTEEGTEASEEETQAA
;
A
#
# COMPACT_ATOMS: atom_id res chain seq x y z
N MET A 1 -3.26 17.56 49.02
CA MET A 1 -3.39 16.09 48.82
C MET A 1 -4.69 15.73 48.09
N ASP A 2 -5.67 16.60 48.12
CA ASP A 2 -6.97 16.37 47.51
C ASP A 2 -7.04 16.68 45.98
N GLU A 3 -6.26 17.64 45.47
CA GLU A 3 -6.22 17.95 44.03
C GLU A 3 -5.67 16.82 43.14
N LYS A 4 -4.71 16.06 43.64
CA LYS A 4 -4.16 14.88 42.91
C LYS A 4 -5.10 13.68 42.90
N LYS A 5 -6.05 13.61 43.82
CA LYS A 5 -7.07 12.55 43.83
C LYS A 5 -8.19 12.85 42.83
N ASP A 6 -8.54 14.14 42.69
CA ASP A 6 -9.62 14.58 41.79
C ASP A 6 -9.22 14.40 40.33
N THR A 7 -7.99 14.75 39.95
CA THR A 7 -7.47 14.55 38.58
C THR A 7 -7.32 13.07 38.22
N ARG A 8 -6.98 12.20 39.18
CA ARG A 8 -6.95 10.73 38.92
C ARG A 8 -8.34 10.16 38.73
N GLN A 9 -9.31 10.61 39.48
CA GLN A 9 -10.68 10.10 39.42
C GLN A 9 -11.38 10.54 38.10
N GLU A 10 -11.10 11.76 37.62
CA GLU A 10 -11.58 12.29 36.35
C GLU A 10 -10.98 11.53 35.16
N SER A 11 -9.68 11.21 35.18
CA SER A 11 -9.02 10.40 34.16
C SER A 11 -9.54 8.95 34.11
N ASP A 12 -9.84 8.36 35.24
CA ASP A 12 -10.37 6.98 35.32
C ASP A 12 -11.82 6.89 34.84
N GLU A 13 -12.63 7.93 35.09
CA GLU A 13 -13.99 8.02 34.53
C GLU A 13 -14.00 8.21 33.02
N GLU A 14 -13.11 9.05 32.48
CA GLU A 14 -12.97 9.23 31.03
C GLU A 14 -12.50 7.96 30.35
N ARG A 15 -11.53 7.27 30.93
CA ARG A 15 -11.05 5.96 30.49
C ARG A 15 -12.19 4.93 30.45
N ALA A 16 -13.00 4.89 31.52
CA ALA A 16 -14.15 4.00 31.58
C ALA A 16 -15.22 4.35 30.52
N ARG A 17 -15.43 5.64 30.21
CA ARG A 17 -16.34 6.08 29.14
C ARG A 17 -15.83 5.68 27.74
N ARG A 18 -14.53 5.84 27.47
CA ARG A 18 -13.88 5.40 26.22
C ARG A 18 -14.02 3.89 26.02
N LEU A 19 -13.69 3.09 27.04
CA LEU A 19 -13.84 1.62 26.99
C LEU A 19 -15.30 1.17 26.74
N ARG A 20 -16.28 1.86 27.33
CA ARG A 20 -17.70 1.57 27.09
C ARG A 20 -18.11 1.91 25.65
N ARG A 21 -17.62 3.03 25.08
CA ARG A 21 -17.85 3.44 23.68
C ARG A 21 -17.25 2.40 22.74
N GLN A 22 -16.01 1.98 22.99
CA GLN A 22 -15.30 0.97 22.21
C GLN A 22 -16.05 -0.38 22.18
N ARG A 23 -16.51 -0.86 23.35
CA ARG A 23 -17.29 -2.11 23.43
C ARG A 23 -18.61 -2.03 22.66
N ARG A 24 -19.28 -0.86 22.67
CA ARG A 24 -20.52 -0.66 21.91
C ARG A 24 -20.27 -0.68 20.41
N LEU A 25 -19.23 0.03 19.93
CA LEU A 25 -18.86 0.05 18.51
C LEU A 25 -18.50 -1.35 18.00
N ARG A 26 -17.71 -2.13 18.76
CA ARG A 26 -17.40 -3.52 18.40
C ARG A 26 -18.65 -4.40 18.32
N GLN A 27 -19.59 -4.25 19.26
CA GLN A 27 -20.85 -5.01 19.21
C GLN A 27 -21.72 -4.62 18.01
N GLU A 28 -21.75 -3.34 17.65
CA GLU A 28 -22.48 -2.84 16.49
C GLU A 28 -21.86 -3.34 15.18
N MET A 29 -20.53 -3.31 15.07
CA MET A 29 -19.79 -3.83 13.90
C MET A 29 -20.05 -5.33 13.72
N ARG A 30 -19.93 -6.14 14.79
CA ARG A 30 -20.27 -7.58 14.74
C ARG A 30 -21.71 -7.84 14.29
N ARG A 31 -22.68 -7.01 14.75
CA ARG A 31 -24.08 -7.11 14.31
C ARG A 31 -24.26 -6.75 12.84
N ARG A 32 -23.54 -5.70 12.34
CA ARG A 32 -23.58 -5.29 10.93
C ARG A 32 -22.98 -6.35 10.02
N ARG A 33 -21.80 -6.93 10.36
CA ARG A 33 -21.19 -8.03 9.59
C ARG A 33 -22.08 -9.27 9.52
N ARG A 34 -22.66 -9.69 10.63
CA ARG A 34 -23.62 -10.83 10.62
C ARG A 34 -24.82 -10.57 9.71
N ARG A 35 -25.36 -9.35 9.71
CA ARG A 35 -26.46 -8.99 8.80
C ARG A 35 -26.00 -8.99 7.34
N ARG A 36 -24.82 -8.47 7.03
CA ARG A 36 -24.26 -8.48 5.66
C ARG A 36 -23.98 -9.90 5.18
N ALA A 37 -23.38 -10.73 6.00
CA ALA A 37 -23.15 -12.14 5.67
C ALA A 37 -24.47 -12.90 5.38
N LEU A 38 -25.54 -12.60 6.13
CA LEU A 38 -26.86 -13.17 5.87
C LEU A 38 -27.46 -12.64 4.55
N ILE A 39 -27.31 -11.34 4.26
CA ILE A 39 -27.78 -10.73 3.01
C ILE A 39 -26.99 -11.32 1.83
N LEU A 40 -25.66 -11.40 1.93
CA LEU A 40 -24.81 -11.97 0.88
C LEU A 40 -25.17 -13.43 0.60
N ARG A 41 -25.37 -14.24 1.64
CA ARG A 41 -25.84 -15.62 1.49
C ARG A 41 -27.21 -15.70 0.83
N GLY A 42 -28.11 -14.76 1.17
CA GLY A 42 -29.41 -14.64 0.52
C GLY A 42 -29.30 -14.29 -0.97
N VAL A 43 -28.45 -13.33 -1.33
CA VAL A 43 -28.21 -12.92 -2.72
C VAL A 43 -27.60 -14.06 -3.52
N LEU A 44 -26.60 -14.77 -2.98
CA LEU A 44 -25.99 -15.93 -3.64
C LEU A 44 -27.01 -17.07 -3.84
N ALA A 45 -27.89 -17.30 -2.88
CA ALA A 45 -28.95 -18.30 -3.03
C ALA A 45 -29.92 -17.92 -4.15
N VAL A 46 -30.33 -16.64 -4.24
CA VAL A 46 -31.21 -16.14 -5.31
C VAL A 46 -30.52 -16.21 -6.67
N ALA A 47 -29.23 -15.81 -6.76
CA ALA A 47 -28.44 -15.92 -7.97
C ALA A 47 -28.31 -17.39 -8.43
N GLY A 48 -28.05 -18.31 -7.52
CA GLY A 48 -28.04 -19.75 -7.80
C GLY A 48 -29.37 -20.27 -8.36
N ILE A 49 -30.49 -19.83 -7.79
CA ILE A 49 -31.82 -20.19 -8.29
C ILE A 49 -32.03 -19.63 -9.72
N LEU A 50 -31.64 -18.37 -9.97
CA LEU A 50 -31.76 -17.76 -11.29
C LEU A 50 -30.92 -18.48 -12.35
N ILE A 51 -29.70 -18.90 -12.01
CA ILE A 51 -28.84 -19.70 -12.90
C ILE A 51 -29.51 -21.04 -13.23
N VAL A 52 -30.07 -21.73 -12.24
CA VAL A 52 -30.81 -23.00 -12.47
C VAL A 52 -32.01 -22.77 -13.38
N VAL A 53 -32.79 -21.72 -13.17
CA VAL A 53 -33.93 -21.35 -14.04
C VAL A 53 -33.49 -21.07 -15.46
N LEU A 54 -32.38 -20.33 -15.65
CA LEU A 54 -31.81 -20.05 -16.98
C LEU A 54 -31.31 -21.32 -17.68
N LEU A 55 -30.70 -22.24 -16.95
CA LEU A 55 -30.27 -23.54 -17.47
C LEU A 55 -31.48 -24.40 -17.92
N ILE A 56 -32.53 -24.43 -17.13
CA ILE A 56 -33.79 -25.15 -17.49
C ILE A 56 -34.42 -24.51 -18.75
N TRP A 57 -34.43 -23.19 -18.83
CA TRP A 57 -34.94 -22.46 -20.00
C TRP A 57 -34.09 -22.68 -21.25
N GLY A 58 -32.74 -22.68 -21.09
CA GLY A 58 -31.81 -22.97 -22.16
C GLY A 58 -31.97 -24.41 -22.71
N ILE A 59 -32.17 -25.39 -21.85
CA ILE A 59 -32.41 -26.79 -22.22
C ILE A 59 -33.77 -26.92 -22.94
N SER A 60 -34.80 -26.21 -22.47
CA SER A 60 -36.13 -26.23 -23.10
C SER A 60 -36.13 -25.57 -24.49
N ALA A 61 -35.29 -24.50 -24.68
CA ALA A 61 -35.13 -23.85 -25.97
C ALA A 61 -34.32 -24.72 -26.98
N LEU A 62 -33.43 -25.57 -26.49
CA LEU A 62 -32.66 -26.51 -27.33
C LEU A 62 -33.50 -27.70 -27.75
N ALA A 63 -34.38 -28.20 -26.87
CA ALA A 63 -35.29 -29.34 -27.17
C ALA A 63 -36.36 -28.97 -28.22
N GLY A 64 -36.71 -27.68 -28.37
CA GLY A 64 -37.66 -27.20 -29.38
C GLY A 64 -37.09 -27.10 -30.80
N LYS A 65 -35.79 -27.30 -31.01
CA LYS A 65 -35.11 -27.19 -32.33
C LYS A 65 -34.79 -28.52 -33.02
N ILE A 66 -35.15 -29.64 -32.45
CA ILE A 66 -34.92 -30.96 -33.05
C ILE A 66 -36.29 -31.57 -33.43
N GLY A 67 -36.83 -31.11 -34.54
CA GLY A 67 -38.02 -31.72 -35.07
C GLY A 67 -38.54 -30.98 -36.28
N GLY A 68 -38.29 -31.47 -37.50
CA GLY A 68 -38.97 -31.11 -38.71
C GLY A 68 -38.10 -30.50 -39.82
N GLY A 69 -37.58 -31.36 -40.67
CA GLY A 69 -37.04 -30.91 -41.96
C GLY A 69 -38.13 -30.69 -42.99
N GLU A 70 -37.90 -29.74 -43.88
CA GLU A 70 -38.13 -29.91 -45.33
C GLU A 70 -37.62 -28.68 -46.12
N LYS A 71 -37.04 -28.97 -47.26
CA LYS A 71 -36.49 -28.03 -48.23
C LYS A 71 -37.57 -27.18 -48.89
N LYS A 72 -37.28 -25.88 -49.15
CA LYS A 72 -37.57 -25.27 -50.47
C LYS A 72 -36.75 -24.02 -50.67
N THR A 73 -36.17 -23.95 -51.85
CA THR A 73 -35.42 -22.87 -52.47
C THR A 73 -36.33 -21.70 -52.89
N ALA A 74 -35.89 -20.45 -52.70
CA ALA A 74 -36.07 -19.35 -53.63
C ALA A 74 -35.49 -18.00 -53.07
N VAL A 75 -34.51 -17.49 -53.80
CA VAL A 75 -34.35 -16.12 -54.33
C VAL A 75 -34.74 -14.91 -53.48
N GLY A 76 -33.72 -14.17 -53.07
CA GLY A 76 -33.43 -12.75 -53.14
C GLY A 76 -34.43 -11.74 -52.61
N GLU A 77 -33.98 -11.02 -51.57
CA GLU A 77 -34.19 -9.56 -51.51
C GLU A 77 -33.26 -8.99 -50.44
N GLN A 78 -32.49 -7.99 -50.84
CA GLN A 78 -31.65 -7.18 -49.93
C GLN A 78 -32.57 -6.38 -49.02
N THR A 79 -32.42 -6.54 -47.71
CA THR A 79 -32.94 -5.56 -46.76
C THR A 79 -31.75 -5.05 -45.97
N GLU A 80 -31.49 -3.77 -46.10
CA GLU A 80 -30.54 -2.99 -45.34
C GLU A 80 -30.81 -3.19 -43.83
N GLN A 81 -29.88 -3.84 -43.11
CA GLN A 81 -29.83 -3.78 -41.68
C GLN A 81 -29.12 -2.48 -41.30
N THR A 82 -29.92 -1.51 -40.90
CA THR A 82 -29.46 -0.35 -40.14
C THR A 82 -28.74 -0.87 -38.89
N GLY A 83 -27.42 -0.83 -38.92
CA GLY A 83 -26.60 -1.02 -37.74
C GLY A 83 -26.94 0.09 -36.73
N GLN A 84 -27.53 -0.29 -35.60
CA GLN A 84 -27.45 0.54 -34.44
C GLN A 84 -25.96 0.54 -34.02
N THR A 85 -25.27 1.60 -34.40
CA THR A 85 -24.03 2.00 -33.74
C THR A 85 -24.45 2.41 -32.33
N GLU A 86 -24.14 1.58 -31.34
CA GLU A 86 -24.04 2.07 -29.98
C GLU A 86 -23.03 3.21 -30.01
N THR A 87 -23.51 4.43 -29.93
CA THR A 87 -22.71 5.59 -29.65
C THR A 87 -22.17 5.34 -28.22
N ALA A 88 -20.91 4.94 -28.11
CA ALA A 88 -20.18 5.14 -26.88
C ALA A 88 -20.36 6.62 -26.51
N GLU A 89 -21.01 6.90 -25.39
CA GLU A 89 -21.02 8.23 -24.82
C GLU A 89 -19.54 8.60 -24.64
N GLU A 90 -19.07 9.64 -25.32
CA GLU A 90 -17.75 10.20 -25.11
C GLU A 90 -17.74 10.66 -23.64
N GLU A 91 -17.00 9.95 -22.77
CA GLU A 91 -16.81 10.36 -21.39
C GLU A 91 -16.23 11.78 -21.38
N GLU A 92 -16.91 12.69 -20.70
CA GLU A 92 -16.44 14.06 -20.51
C GLU A 92 -15.21 14.03 -19.63
N LEU A 93 -14.04 14.41 -20.18
CA LEU A 93 -12.78 14.45 -19.46
C LEU A 93 -12.59 15.84 -18.83
N GLU A 94 -12.22 15.87 -17.56
CA GLU A 94 -11.85 17.08 -16.83
C GLU A 94 -10.34 17.15 -16.62
N GLU A 95 -9.80 18.36 -16.66
CA GLU A 95 -8.41 18.61 -16.30
C GLU A 95 -8.28 18.72 -14.78
N VAL A 96 -7.48 17.82 -14.20
CA VAL A 96 -7.20 17.77 -12.76
C VAL A 96 -5.73 18.07 -12.53
N ALA A 97 -5.47 19.04 -11.64
CA ALA A 97 -4.11 19.41 -11.31
C ALA A 97 -3.42 18.31 -10.47
N ALA A 98 -2.13 18.08 -10.72
CA ALA A 98 -1.32 17.08 -10.02
C ALA A 98 -1.31 17.26 -8.50
N GLU A 99 -1.42 18.49 -8.01
CA GLU A 99 -1.40 18.82 -6.57
C GLU A 99 -2.64 18.31 -5.81
N LYS A 100 -3.66 17.84 -6.53
CA LYS A 100 -4.87 17.26 -5.93
C LYS A 100 -4.76 15.76 -5.64
N VAL A 101 -3.64 15.14 -5.93
CA VAL A 101 -3.45 13.72 -5.70
C VAL A 101 -3.50 13.37 -4.21
N LEU A 102 -4.25 12.34 -3.87
CA LEU A 102 -4.17 11.68 -2.57
C LEU A 102 -3.13 10.58 -2.66
N HIS A 103 -2.07 10.65 -1.86
CA HIS A 103 -1.05 9.60 -1.81
C HIS A 103 -1.20 8.78 -0.53
N LEU A 104 -1.51 7.48 -0.68
CA LEU A 104 -1.61 6.52 0.42
C LEU A 104 -0.50 5.49 0.33
N SER A 105 0.15 5.21 1.45
CA SER A 105 1.23 4.23 1.55
C SER A 105 0.88 3.11 2.51
N PHE A 106 1.26 1.89 2.16
CA PHE A 106 0.97 0.67 2.89
C PHE A 106 2.26 -0.11 3.19
N GLY A 107 2.26 -0.86 4.29
CA GLY A 107 3.20 -1.96 4.50
C GLY A 107 2.64 -3.27 3.95
N SER A 108 3.33 -4.39 4.22
CA SER A 108 2.82 -5.73 3.93
C SER A 108 1.49 -5.98 4.64
N LEU A 109 0.63 -6.84 4.06
CA LEU A 109 -0.68 -7.15 4.60
C LEU A 109 -0.66 -8.43 5.44
N ILE A 110 -1.58 -8.51 6.41
CA ILE A 110 -1.86 -9.73 7.17
C ILE A 110 -2.86 -10.57 6.36
N ALA A 111 -2.40 -11.72 5.86
CA ALA A 111 -3.21 -12.70 5.16
C ALA A 111 -3.76 -13.81 6.09
N ASP A 112 -3.03 -14.13 7.17
CA ASP A 112 -3.42 -15.10 8.19
C ASP A 112 -3.54 -14.40 9.55
N THR A 113 -4.76 -14.00 9.89
CA THR A 113 -5.07 -13.25 11.13
C THR A 113 -4.87 -14.09 12.38
N GLU A 114 -5.05 -15.41 12.31
CA GLU A 114 -4.79 -16.31 13.43
C GLU A 114 -3.29 -16.34 13.76
N ALA A 115 -2.43 -16.46 12.74
CA ALA A 115 -0.99 -16.44 12.91
C ALA A 115 -0.48 -15.06 13.39
N ALA A 116 -1.07 -13.96 12.91
CA ALA A 116 -0.64 -12.61 13.25
C ALA A 116 -1.10 -12.17 14.65
N PHE A 117 -2.36 -12.43 15.01
CA PHE A 117 -2.97 -11.95 16.23
C PHE A 117 -3.00 -12.98 17.36
N GLY A 118 -2.84 -14.27 17.02
CA GLY A 118 -2.83 -15.37 17.98
C GLY A 118 -1.47 -15.66 18.61
N GLN A 119 -0.45 -14.81 18.40
CA GLN A 119 0.88 -15.00 18.96
C GLN A 119 0.87 -15.01 20.49
N GLU A 120 1.64 -15.95 21.08
CA GLU A 120 1.81 -16.02 22.56
C GLU A 120 2.48 -14.74 23.09
N ASP A 121 3.41 -14.17 22.34
CA ASP A 121 4.00 -12.86 22.62
C ASP A 121 3.00 -11.76 22.28
N ARG A 122 2.41 -11.19 23.31
CA ARG A 122 1.44 -10.09 23.18
C ARG A 122 2.05 -8.87 22.46
N GLN A 123 3.33 -8.57 22.68
CA GLN A 123 3.97 -7.41 22.05
C GLN A 123 4.14 -7.65 20.55
N ALA A 124 4.48 -8.86 20.14
CA ALA A 124 4.52 -9.24 18.74
C ALA A 124 3.13 -9.14 18.08
N ALA A 125 2.08 -9.67 18.72
CA ALA A 125 0.70 -9.55 18.23
C ALA A 125 0.24 -8.09 18.13
N LEU A 126 0.62 -7.23 19.08
CA LEU A 126 0.31 -5.79 19.01
C LEU A 126 1.10 -5.08 17.91
N SER A 127 2.36 -5.46 17.68
CA SER A 127 3.16 -4.91 16.58
C SER A 127 2.53 -5.24 15.23
N MET A 128 2.03 -6.46 15.03
CA MET A 128 1.29 -6.84 13.84
C MET A 128 -0.03 -6.04 13.71
N ASP A 129 -0.78 -5.91 14.80
CA ASP A 129 -2.04 -5.16 14.84
C ASP A 129 -1.85 -3.69 14.45
N GLN A 130 -0.79 -3.06 14.95
CA GLN A 130 -0.51 -1.65 14.72
C GLN A 130 0.11 -1.38 13.35
N GLY A 131 1.03 -2.23 12.90
CA GLY A 131 1.84 -2.00 11.72
C GLY A 131 1.19 -2.37 10.39
N HIS A 132 0.12 -3.19 10.40
CA HIS A 132 -0.38 -3.81 9.18
C HIS A 132 -1.91 -3.77 9.07
N LEU A 133 -2.41 -3.64 7.83
CA LEU A 133 -3.79 -3.97 7.50
C LEU A 133 -3.94 -5.48 7.28
N THR A 134 -5.15 -6.01 7.45
CA THR A 134 -5.48 -7.33 6.89
C THR A 134 -5.78 -7.21 5.39
N VAL A 135 -5.64 -8.32 4.65
CA VAL A 135 -6.03 -8.39 3.23
C VAL A 135 -7.50 -7.98 3.05
N ASP A 136 -8.38 -8.41 3.94
CA ASP A 136 -9.80 -8.05 3.88
C ASP A 136 -10.02 -6.54 4.08
N GLU A 137 -9.30 -5.92 5.00
CA GLU A 137 -9.37 -4.48 5.22
C GLU A 137 -8.84 -3.72 4.02
N PHE A 138 -7.72 -4.15 3.44
CA PHE A 138 -7.14 -3.51 2.26
C PHE A 138 -8.08 -3.59 1.05
N ASN A 139 -8.65 -4.75 0.77
CA ASN A 139 -9.62 -4.90 -0.32
C ASN A 139 -10.86 -4.01 -0.12
N GLN A 140 -11.31 -3.83 1.11
CA GLN A 140 -12.39 -2.91 1.42
C GLN A 140 -11.95 -1.43 1.29
N VAL A 141 -10.69 -1.10 1.57
CA VAL A 141 -10.12 0.24 1.28
C VAL A 141 -10.18 0.52 -0.21
N LEU A 142 -9.70 -0.40 -1.05
CA LEU A 142 -9.76 -0.24 -2.51
C LEU A 142 -11.20 -0.02 -2.99
N GLN A 143 -12.14 -0.83 -2.49
CA GLN A 143 -13.56 -0.70 -2.85
C GLN A 143 -14.15 0.65 -2.43
N GLN A 144 -13.84 1.15 -1.22
CA GLN A 144 -14.36 2.45 -0.79
C GLN A 144 -13.76 3.61 -1.59
N LEU A 145 -12.46 3.54 -1.94
CA LEU A 145 -11.82 4.53 -2.79
C LEU A 145 -12.44 4.55 -4.19
N TYR A 146 -12.66 3.38 -4.79
CA TYR A 146 -13.32 3.25 -6.09
C TYR A 146 -14.75 3.81 -6.05
N ASP A 147 -15.55 3.44 -5.06
CA ASP A 147 -16.94 3.91 -4.88
C ASP A 147 -17.01 5.43 -4.70
N GLN A 148 -15.95 6.06 -4.19
CA GLN A 148 -15.85 7.50 -4.03
C GLN A 148 -15.26 8.22 -5.25
N GLY A 149 -15.02 7.49 -6.34
CA GLY A 149 -14.54 8.04 -7.59
C GLY A 149 -13.04 8.31 -7.64
N TYR A 150 -12.24 7.68 -6.78
CA TYR A 150 -10.79 7.73 -6.96
C TYR A 150 -10.37 6.86 -8.13
N ILE A 151 -9.26 7.24 -8.79
CA ILE A 151 -8.62 6.54 -9.90
C ILE A 151 -7.11 6.53 -9.69
N LEU A 152 -6.48 5.38 -9.86
CA LEU A 152 -5.04 5.23 -9.75
C LEU A 152 -4.32 6.03 -10.82
N VAL A 153 -3.27 6.76 -10.41
CA VAL A 153 -2.33 7.46 -11.29
C VAL A 153 -0.90 7.07 -10.93
N GLY A 154 0.01 7.12 -11.90
CA GLY A 154 1.43 6.97 -11.65
C GLY A 154 2.04 8.27 -11.10
N LEU A 155 3.19 8.18 -10.45
CA LEU A 155 3.93 9.36 -10.01
C LEU A 155 4.46 10.15 -11.21
N HIS A 156 4.87 9.45 -12.28
CA HIS A 156 5.28 10.07 -13.54
C HIS A 156 4.11 10.68 -14.34
N ASP A 157 2.85 10.30 -14.06
CA ASP A 157 1.68 11.01 -14.61
C ASP A 157 1.48 12.40 -13.99
N LEU A 158 2.02 12.65 -12.78
CA LEU A 158 1.88 13.93 -12.08
C LEU A 158 2.90 14.96 -12.52
N ALA A 159 4.10 14.50 -12.85
CA ALA A 159 5.20 15.34 -13.31
C ALA A 159 6.10 14.54 -14.26
N ALA A 160 6.68 15.19 -15.23
CA ALA A 160 7.62 14.57 -16.17
C ALA A 160 8.88 15.40 -16.29
N TRP A 161 10.02 14.70 -16.37
CA TRP A 161 11.28 15.34 -16.70
C TRP A 161 11.37 15.59 -18.20
N ASP A 162 11.57 16.84 -18.57
CA ASP A 162 11.76 17.23 -19.98
C ASP A 162 13.28 17.28 -20.28
N GLU A 163 13.74 16.33 -21.05
CA GLU A 163 15.15 16.20 -21.44
C GLU A 163 15.66 17.39 -22.28
N GLU A 164 14.77 18.07 -23.00
CA GLU A 164 15.16 19.18 -23.88
C GLU A 164 15.42 20.47 -23.07
N SER A 165 14.54 20.76 -22.11
CA SER A 165 14.70 21.92 -21.22
C SER A 165 15.55 21.61 -19.99
N GLY A 166 15.71 20.32 -19.64
CA GLY A 166 16.35 19.89 -18.40
C GLY A 166 15.56 20.30 -17.16
N GLN A 167 14.23 20.32 -17.26
CA GLN A 167 13.34 20.73 -16.16
C GLN A 167 12.24 19.72 -15.91
N MET A 168 11.85 19.62 -14.64
CA MET A 168 10.65 18.91 -14.22
C MET A 168 9.42 19.78 -14.51
N GLN A 169 8.43 19.21 -15.16
CA GLN A 169 7.20 19.91 -15.53
C GLN A 169 5.97 19.20 -14.93
N ALA A 170 5.10 19.98 -14.29
CA ALA A 170 3.82 19.46 -13.83
C ALA A 170 2.98 19.00 -15.04
N GLN A 171 2.35 17.84 -14.91
CA GLN A 171 1.45 17.31 -15.90
C GLN A 171 0.00 17.60 -15.52
N THR A 172 -0.85 17.77 -16.51
CA THR A 172 -2.29 17.91 -16.32
C THR A 172 -2.94 16.55 -16.58
N LEU A 173 -3.56 15.99 -15.54
CA LEU A 173 -4.30 14.74 -15.67
C LEU A 173 -5.63 15.00 -16.39
N ARG A 174 -5.97 14.17 -17.36
CA ARG A 174 -7.29 14.17 -18.02
C ARG A 174 -8.10 12.98 -17.52
N LEU A 175 -8.90 13.20 -16.49
CA LEU A 175 -9.69 12.16 -15.85
C LEU A 175 -11.16 12.27 -16.24
N PRO A 176 -11.93 11.17 -16.24
CA PRO A 176 -13.38 11.23 -16.36
C PRO A 176 -13.98 12.18 -15.33
N SER A 177 -15.04 12.91 -15.71
CA SER A 177 -15.64 13.93 -14.85
C SER A 177 -16.00 13.42 -13.47
N GLY A 178 -15.58 14.16 -12.44
CA GLY A 178 -15.78 13.81 -11.03
C GLY A 178 -14.81 12.77 -10.47
N LYS A 179 -13.89 12.20 -11.24
CA LYS A 179 -12.83 11.30 -10.72
C LYS A 179 -11.74 12.10 -9.99
N LYS A 180 -11.10 11.47 -9.01
CA LYS A 180 -10.07 12.06 -8.15
C LYS A 180 -8.79 11.24 -8.27
N PRO A 181 -7.61 11.87 -8.45
CA PRO A 181 -6.37 11.13 -8.58
C PRO A 181 -5.94 10.51 -7.24
N LEU A 182 -5.51 9.26 -7.30
CA LEU A 182 -4.99 8.47 -6.18
C LEU A 182 -3.64 7.87 -6.57
N LEU A 183 -2.63 8.13 -5.76
CA LEU A 183 -1.35 7.44 -5.83
C LEU A 183 -1.27 6.44 -4.70
N LEU A 184 -0.97 5.18 -5.01
CA LEU A 184 -0.67 4.15 -4.02
C LEU A 184 0.83 3.89 -3.97
N SER A 185 1.35 3.57 -2.78
CA SER A 185 2.69 3.05 -2.65
C SER A 185 2.76 1.93 -1.63
N GLN A 186 3.69 0.99 -1.84
CA GLN A 186 4.04 0.01 -0.83
C GLN A 186 5.49 0.23 -0.41
N ALA A 187 5.67 0.51 0.88
CA ALA A 187 6.99 0.70 1.45
C ALA A 187 7.68 -0.66 1.68
N ASN A 188 8.97 -0.70 1.35
CA ASN A 188 9.87 -1.75 1.80
C ASN A 188 9.47 -3.16 1.36
N VAL A 189 9.34 -3.38 0.04
CA VAL A 189 8.93 -4.67 -0.55
C VAL A 189 10.07 -5.72 -0.50
N ASN A 190 10.68 -5.88 0.68
CA ASN A 190 11.74 -6.85 0.94
C ASN A 190 11.22 -8.18 1.53
N TYR A 191 10.02 -8.18 2.12
CA TYR A 191 9.41 -9.34 2.77
C TYR A 191 10.36 -9.94 3.83
N ASP A 192 10.57 -9.20 4.91
CA ASP A 192 11.54 -9.50 5.97
C ASP A 192 11.37 -10.92 6.52
N LEU A 193 12.49 -11.64 6.68
CA LEU A 193 12.52 -12.99 7.23
C LEU A 193 11.89 -13.07 8.63
N SER A 194 11.90 -11.99 9.41
CA SER A 194 11.28 -11.96 10.73
C SER A 194 9.75 -12.13 10.68
N LEU A 195 9.10 -11.75 9.58
CA LEU A 195 7.65 -11.88 9.40
C LEU A 195 7.22 -13.24 8.85
N THR A 196 8.18 -14.10 8.44
CA THR A 196 7.87 -15.42 7.90
C THR A 196 7.15 -16.29 8.93
N GLY A 197 5.97 -16.78 8.58
CA GLY A 197 5.10 -17.57 9.46
C GLY A 197 4.30 -16.74 10.48
N GLN A 198 4.35 -15.40 10.38
CA GLN A 198 3.60 -14.49 11.26
C GLN A 198 2.34 -13.90 10.60
N GLY A 199 1.87 -14.52 9.53
CA GLY A 199 0.61 -14.13 8.88
C GLY A 199 0.76 -13.19 7.69
N CYS A 200 1.97 -12.65 7.41
CA CYS A 200 2.25 -11.85 6.21
C CYS A 200 2.84 -12.72 5.10
N ALA A 201 2.70 -12.26 3.86
CA ALA A 201 3.38 -12.85 2.72
C ALA A 201 4.91 -12.86 2.92
N SER A 202 5.58 -13.85 2.32
CA SER A 202 7.03 -14.04 2.41
C SER A 202 7.77 -13.72 1.12
N ALA A 203 7.07 -13.65 -0.02
CA ALA A 203 7.62 -13.26 -1.31
C ALA A 203 6.51 -12.94 -2.31
N ILE A 204 6.87 -12.19 -3.35
CA ILE A 204 6.10 -12.10 -4.59
C ILE A 204 6.65 -13.11 -5.59
N VAL A 205 5.77 -13.85 -6.23
CA VAL A 205 6.09 -14.94 -7.15
C VAL A 205 5.22 -14.85 -8.40
N LEU A 206 5.61 -15.57 -9.45
CA LEU A 206 4.75 -15.81 -10.60
C LEU A 206 4.14 -17.21 -10.48
N ASP A 207 2.86 -17.34 -10.76
CA ASP A 207 2.22 -18.65 -10.93
C ASP A 207 2.58 -19.29 -12.28
N ASP A 208 2.09 -20.50 -12.53
CA ASP A 208 2.35 -21.25 -13.77
C ASP A 208 1.85 -20.52 -15.04
N SER A 209 0.93 -19.56 -14.90
CA SER A 209 0.43 -18.75 -16.00
C SER A 209 1.22 -17.45 -16.21
N GLY A 210 2.12 -17.13 -15.29
CA GLY A 210 2.87 -15.88 -15.24
C GLY A 210 2.16 -14.76 -14.49
N LYS A 211 1.03 -15.03 -13.82
CA LYS A 211 0.33 -14.04 -12.98
C LYS A 211 1.11 -13.78 -11.70
N ILE A 212 1.19 -12.51 -11.32
CA ILE A 212 1.83 -12.08 -10.07
C ILE A 212 0.96 -12.49 -8.89
N GLN A 213 1.56 -13.17 -7.91
CA GLN A 213 0.92 -13.59 -6.67
C GLN A 213 1.86 -13.40 -5.48
N ALA A 214 1.32 -13.38 -4.29
CA ALA A 214 2.08 -13.40 -3.05
C ALA A 214 2.14 -14.83 -2.50
N ARG A 215 3.34 -15.26 -2.05
CA ARG A 215 3.54 -16.52 -1.34
C ARG A 215 3.41 -16.28 0.17
N LEU A 216 2.56 -17.06 0.81
CA LEU A 216 2.39 -17.10 2.25
C LEU A 216 3.01 -18.38 2.80
N ASP A 217 4.13 -18.25 3.50
CA ASP A 217 4.78 -19.37 4.21
C ASP A 217 4.24 -19.42 5.65
N LYS A 218 3.65 -20.57 6.01
CA LYS A 218 3.05 -20.79 7.33
C LYS A 218 4.03 -21.34 8.34
N ALA A 219 3.74 -21.18 9.62
CA ALA A 219 4.57 -21.66 10.73
C ALA A 219 4.73 -23.21 10.74
N ASP A 220 3.78 -23.95 10.15
CA ASP A 220 3.83 -25.41 10.02
C ASP A 220 4.71 -25.89 8.86
N GLY A 221 5.33 -24.98 8.11
CA GLY A 221 6.21 -25.25 6.97
C GLY A 221 5.46 -25.45 5.64
N THR A 222 4.14 -25.28 5.60
CA THR A 222 3.37 -25.25 4.35
C THR A 222 3.40 -23.87 3.71
N SER A 223 3.20 -23.81 2.38
CA SER A 223 3.15 -22.56 1.62
C SER A 223 1.90 -22.51 0.75
N GLN A 224 1.38 -21.32 0.57
CA GLN A 224 0.24 -21.05 -0.32
C GLN A 224 0.57 -19.83 -1.19
N THR A 225 -0.06 -19.73 -2.37
CA THR A 225 0.02 -18.54 -3.24
C THR A 225 -1.37 -17.96 -3.45
N GLY A 226 -1.46 -16.65 -3.63
CA GLY A 226 -2.73 -15.96 -3.81
C GLY A 226 -2.59 -14.44 -3.65
N ASP A 227 -3.73 -13.76 -3.55
CA ASP A 227 -3.81 -12.30 -3.36
C ASP A 227 -3.60 -11.97 -1.88
N TYR A 228 -2.38 -12.23 -1.37
CA TYR A 228 -2.06 -12.14 0.06
C TYR A 228 -1.26 -10.89 0.43
N ASP A 229 -1.07 -9.95 -0.51
CA ASP A 229 -0.41 -8.68 -0.24
C ASP A 229 -0.90 -7.58 -1.19
N VAL A 230 -0.44 -6.34 -0.98
CA VAL A 230 -0.85 -5.13 -1.72
C VAL A 230 -0.77 -5.34 -3.23
N ILE A 231 0.36 -5.86 -3.73
CA ILE A 231 0.62 -6.00 -5.17
C ILE A 231 -0.47 -6.85 -5.86
N PRO A 232 -0.66 -8.14 -5.54
CA PRO A 232 -1.66 -8.94 -6.24
C PRO A 232 -3.10 -8.51 -5.94
N CYS A 233 -3.37 -7.88 -4.77
CA CYS A 233 -4.70 -7.33 -4.48
C CYS A 233 -5.04 -6.16 -5.41
N VAL A 234 -4.09 -5.23 -5.65
CA VAL A 234 -4.29 -4.11 -6.58
C VAL A 234 -4.45 -4.62 -8.01
N ASP A 235 -3.59 -5.55 -8.45
CA ASP A 235 -3.66 -6.11 -9.80
C ASP A 235 -5.01 -6.79 -10.05
N THR A 236 -5.46 -7.65 -9.14
CA THR A 236 -6.78 -8.32 -9.23
C THR A 236 -7.93 -7.30 -9.18
N PHE A 237 -7.82 -6.24 -8.36
CA PHE A 237 -8.84 -5.20 -8.30
C PHE A 237 -8.94 -4.42 -9.61
N VAL A 238 -7.80 -4.05 -10.21
CA VAL A 238 -7.76 -3.35 -11.51
C VAL A 238 -8.21 -4.26 -12.65
N GLU A 239 -7.89 -5.56 -12.62
CA GLU A 239 -8.46 -6.53 -13.58
C GLU A 239 -9.99 -6.54 -13.55
N ALA A 240 -10.59 -6.45 -12.36
CA ALA A 240 -12.05 -6.40 -12.19
C ALA A 240 -12.66 -5.01 -12.47
N HIS A 241 -11.90 -3.95 -12.30
CA HIS A 241 -12.29 -2.55 -12.45
C HIS A 241 -11.26 -1.77 -13.29
N PRO A 242 -11.19 -1.99 -14.63
CA PRO A 242 -10.18 -1.36 -15.47
C PRO A 242 -10.23 0.18 -15.45
N ASP A 243 -11.41 0.76 -15.18
CA ASP A 243 -11.62 2.19 -15.03
C ASP A 243 -11.06 2.77 -13.71
N PHE A 244 -10.55 1.92 -12.81
CA PHE A 244 -9.85 2.34 -11.60
C PHE A 244 -8.38 2.72 -11.86
N SER A 245 -7.86 2.51 -13.07
CA SER A 245 -6.45 2.76 -13.42
C SER A 245 -6.34 3.73 -14.60
N TYR A 246 -5.65 4.83 -14.40
CA TYR A 246 -5.28 5.78 -15.45
C TYR A 246 -3.98 5.32 -16.12
N ASN A 247 -3.95 5.22 -17.44
CA ASN A 247 -2.79 4.78 -18.23
C ASN A 247 -2.16 3.44 -17.79
N GLY A 248 -2.91 2.57 -17.10
CA GLY A 248 -2.38 1.30 -16.58
C GLY A 248 -1.62 1.42 -15.26
N ALA A 249 -1.65 2.57 -14.60
CA ALA A 249 -0.99 2.78 -13.32
C ALA A 249 -1.43 1.77 -12.25
N ARG A 250 -0.46 1.36 -11.41
CA ARG A 250 -0.69 0.49 -10.23
C ARG A 250 -0.28 1.19 -8.95
N GLY A 251 0.87 1.83 -8.94
CA GLY A 251 1.45 2.52 -7.80
C GLY A 251 2.97 2.41 -7.77
N VAL A 252 3.55 2.81 -6.65
CA VAL A 252 5.00 2.87 -6.44
C VAL A 252 5.43 1.79 -5.44
N LEU A 253 6.43 0.99 -5.81
CA LEU A 253 7.06 -0.01 -4.94
C LEU A 253 8.43 0.45 -4.49
N SER A 254 8.65 0.53 -3.18
CA SER A 254 9.94 0.95 -2.62
C SER A 254 10.82 -0.26 -2.30
N PHE A 255 11.99 -0.31 -2.90
CA PHE A 255 12.94 -1.42 -2.79
C PHE A 255 14.13 -1.05 -1.91
N SER A 256 14.32 -1.81 -0.83
CA SER A 256 15.57 -1.80 -0.05
C SER A 256 16.42 -3.02 -0.37
N GLY A 257 17.70 -3.00 0.05
CA GLY A 257 18.59 -4.16 -0.06
C GLY A 257 18.52 -5.09 1.15
N TYR A 258 18.06 -4.58 2.27
CA TYR A 258 17.94 -5.31 3.53
C TYR A 258 17.00 -6.51 3.40
N ASN A 259 17.45 -7.70 3.76
CA ASN A 259 16.78 -8.98 3.56
C ASN A 259 16.55 -9.39 2.08
N GLY A 260 16.90 -8.55 1.13
CA GLY A 260 16.75 -8.81 -0.30
C GLY A 260 15.57 -8.09 -0.94
N VAL A 261 15.14 -8.56 -2.10
CA VAL A 261 14.15 -7.93 -2.99
C VAL A 261 12.97 -8.87 -3.22
N LEU A 262 11.73 -8.43 -3.00
CA LEU A 262 10.49 -9.18 -3.22
C LEU A 262 10.43 -10.54 -2.49
N GLY A 263 11.20 -10.71 -1.40
CA GLY A 263 11.30 -11.97 -0.68
C GLY A 263 12.37 -12.91 -1.22
N TYR A 264 13.03 -12.58 -2.32
CA TYR A 264 14.25 -13.23 -2.79
C TYR A 264 15.45 -12.72 -2.01
N ARG A 265 16.25 -13.61 -1.48
CA ARG A 265 17.32 -13.31 -0.53
C ARG A 265 18.59 -12.83 -1.22
N THR A 266 18.49 -11.70 -1.93
CA THR A 266 19.56 -11.09 -2.71
C THR A 266 20.59 -10.35 -1.86
N ASP A 267 20.32 -10.12 -0.57
CA ASP A 267 21.24 -9.49 0.38
C ASP A 267 22.44 -10.40 0.63
N GLU A 268 23.64 -9.92 0.21
CA GLU A 268 24.88 -10.69 0.31
C GLU A 268 25.21 -11.13 1.74
N SER A 269 24.76 -10.40 2.76
CA SER A 269 24.95 -10.78 4.16
C SER A 269 24.28 -12.10 4.51
N LEU A 270 23.25 -12.51 3.78
CA LEU A 270 22.53 -13.77 3.98
C LEU A 270 23.25 -14.97 3.35
N GLY A 271 24.26 -14.74 2.50
CA GLY A 271 25.06 -15.77 1.83
C GLY A 271 26.12 -16.44 2.71
N SER A 272 26.28 -16.01 3.96
CA SER A 272 27.25 -16.58 4.90
C SER A 272 26.64 -16.68 6.30
N THR A 273 27.35 -17.37 7.21
CA THR A 273 26.99 -17.40 8.64
C THR A 273 27.53 -16.20 9.40
N GLU A 274 28.50 -15.49 8.82
CA GLU A 274 29.16 -14.34 9.45
C GLU A 274 28.23 -13.13 9.35
N ASN A 275 27.94 -12.51 10.48
CA ASN A 275 27.05 -11.35 10.60
C ASN A 275 25.59 -11.59 10.16
N ASN A 276 25.21 -12.84 9.90
CA ASN A 276 23.85 -13.22 9.52
C ASN A 276 23.05 -13.66 10.75
N LYS A 277 22.27 -12.74 11.33
CA LYS A 277 21.42 -13.02 12.50
C LYS A 277 20.35 -14.10 12.22
N TYR A 278 20.03 -14.37 10.97
CA TYR A 278 19.04 -15.36 10.57
C TYR A 278 19.60 -16.74 10.29
N ALA A 279 20.95 -16.89 10.21
CA ALA A 279 21.60 -18.13 9.80
C ALA A 279 21.25 -19.34 10.70
N SER A 280 21.02 -19.11 11.99
CA SER A 280 20.65 -20.18 12.94
C SER A 280 19.23 -20.74 12.67
N LYS A 281 18.30 -19.91 12.16
CA LYS A 281 16.92 -20.31 11.93
C LYS A 281 16.66 -20.74 10.48
N TYR A 282 17.24 -20.01 9.52
CA TYR A 282 16.95 -20.18 8.09
C TYR A 282 18.13 -20.71 7.28
N GLY A 283 19.32 -20.88 7.88
CA GLY A 283 20.54 -21.25 7.18
C GLY A 283 21.15 -20.09 6.41
N VAL A 284 21.90 -20.42 5.35
CA VAL A 284 22.47 -19.46 4.40
C VAL A 284 21.82 -19.63 3.04
N PHE A 285 21.74 -18.55 2.28
CA PHE A 285 21.10 -18.53 0.97
C PHE A 285 22.14 -18.45 -0.16
N ASP A 286 21.84 -19.05 -1.30
CA ASP A 286 22.58 -18.79 -2.54
C ASP A 286 22.07 -17.48 -3.15
N THR A 287 22.62 -16.37 -2.68
CA THR A 287 22.17 -15.02 -3.04
C THR A 287 22.28 -14.74 -4.55
N ALA A 288 23.18 -15.42 -5.26
CA ALA A 288 23.29 -15.32 -6.72
C ALA A 288 22.10 -15.98 -7.43
N SER A 289 21.73 -17.19 -7.01
CA SER A 289 20.55 -17.87 -7.54
C SER A 289 19.25 -17.12 -7.18
N GLU A 290 19.14 -16.58 -5.99
CA GLU A 290 18.01 -15.73 -5.56
C GLU A 290 17.90 -14.46 -6.42
N THR A 291 19.05 -13.85 -6.75
CA THR A 291 19.10 -12.67 -7.64
C THR A 291 18.56 -12.99 -9.04
N GLU A 292 18.96 -14.11 -9.62
CA GLU A 292 18.44 -14.53 -10.93
C GLU A 292 16.94 -14.88 -10.88
N ALA A 293 16.48 -15.48 -9.80
CA ALA A 293 15.07 -15.84 -9.62
C ALA A 293 14.15 -14.63 -9.43
N ALA A 294 14.65 -13.50 -8.92
CA ALA A 294 13.88 -12.27 -8.76
C ALA A 294 13.57 -11.56 -10.10
N LYS A 295 14.44 -11.70 -11.11
CA LYS A 295 14.36 -10.93 -12.36
C LYS A 295 13.02 -11.06 -13.10
N PRO A 296 12.48 -12.28 -13.36
CA PRO A 296 11.22 -12.39 -14.08
C PRO A 296 10.04 -11.76 -13.32
N VAL A 297 10.07 -11.74 -12.00
CA VAL A 297 9.04 -11.09 -11.18
C VAL A 297 9.14 -9.57 -11.32
N ILE A 298 10.35 -9.02 -11.28
CA ILE A 298 10.60 -7.59 -11.48
C ILE A 298 10.13 -7.14 -12.88
N GLU A 299 10.42 -7.94 -13.91
CA GLU A 299 9.96 -7.66 -15.27
C GLU A 299 8.42 -7.67 -15.38
N ALA A 300 7.76 -8.65 -14.74
CA ALA A 300 6.31 -8.74 -14.71
C ALA A 300 5.67 -7.54 -14.00
N LEU A 301 6.20 -7.13 -12.84
CA LEU A 301 5.73 -5.95 -12.11
C LEU A 301 5.80 -4.69 -12.95
N ARG A 302 6.91 -4.49 -13.67
CA ARG A 302 7.08 -3.35 -14.56
C ARG A 302 6.08 -3.39 -15.73
N ALA A 303 5.84 -4.58 -16.30
CA ALA A 303 4.89 -4.77 -17.40
C ALA A 303 3.45 -4.50 -16.97
N GLU A 304 3.09 -4.77 -15.70
CA GLU A 304 1.78 -4.47 -15.13
C GLU A 304 1.57 -2.99 -14.82
N GLY A 305 2.61 -2.15 -14.85
CA GLY A 305 2.49 -0.71 -14.61
C GLY A 305 2.88 -0.27 -13.19
N TRP A 306 3.62 -1.10 -12.43
CA TRP A 306 4.22 -0.69 -11.18
C TRP A 306 5.46 0.17 -11.41
N GLU A 307 5.53 1.31 -10.74
CA GLU A 307 6.71 2.19 -10.68
C GLU A 307 7.64 1.76 -9.55
N PHE A 308 8.94 1.93 -9.75
CA PHE A 308 9.95 1.48 -8.79
C PHE A 308 10.66 2.66 -8.13
N ALA A 309 10.83 2.56 -6.82
CA ALA A 309 11.52 3.54 -6.00
C ALA A 309 12.69 2.91 -5.23
N SER A 310 13.72 3.69 -4.96
CA SER A 310 14.70 3.36 -3.94
C SER A 310 14.11 3.57 -2.55
N GLY A 311 14.31 2.62 -1.65
CA GLY A 311 14.07 2.73 -0.21
C GLY A 311 15.37 2.77 0.60
N GLY A 312 16.50 3.14 -0.03
CA GLY A 312 17.83 2.96 0.54
C GLY A 312 18.23 1.48 0.61
N TYR A 313 19.46 1.19 1.03
CA TYR A 313 19.90 -0.21 1.18
C TYR A 313 19.49 -0.82 2.51
N GLY A 314 19.85 -0.17 3.60
CA GLY A 314 19.68 -0.67 4.96
C GLY A 314 18.38 -0.27 5.65
N ASN A 315 17.48 0.43 4.96
CA ASN A 315 16.28 1.04 5.54
C ASN A 315 16.61 1.97 6.73
N ILE A 316 17.65 2.80 6.56
CA ILE A 316 18.09 3.76 7.57
C ILE A 316 17.38 5.11 7.38
N SER A 317 17.12 5.83 8.47
CA SER A 317 16.55 7.17 8.38
C SER A 317 17.50 8.17 7.70
N TYR A 318 16.99 8.91 6.70
CA TYR A 318 17.77 9.96 6.03
C TYR A 318 17.82 11.30 6.81
N ALA A 319 17.30 11.31 8.06
CA ALA A 319 17.62 12.34 9.05
C ALA A 319 19.09 12.30 9.46
N GLN A 320 19.78 11.14 9.34
CA GLN A 320 21.21 10.97 9.67
C GLN A 320 22.12 11.86 8.81
N ASP A 321 23.41 11.88 9.14
CA ASP A 321 24.40 12.67 8.41
C ASP A 321 24.61 12.19 6.97
N LEU A 322 25.17 13.07 6.13
CA LEU A 322 25.36 12.80 4.72
C LEU A 322 26.28 11.60 4.44
N GLU A 323 27.34 11.38 5.23
CA GLU A 323 28.28 10.27 5.04
C GLU A 323 27.57 8.91 5.23
N THR A 324 26.69 8.82 6.22
CA THR A 324 25.85 7.65 6.45
C THR A 324 24.91 7.39 5.27
N ILE A 325 24.26 8.44 4.76
CA ILE A 325 23.37 8.34 3.58
C ILE A 325 24.15 7.92 2.33
N GLN A 326 25.35 8.48 2.13
CA GLN A 326 26.21 8.12 1.00
C GLN A 326 26.59 6.64 1.03
N SER A 327 26.98 6.15 2.19
CA SER A 327 27.35 4.73 2.38
C SER A 327 26.16 3.79 2.11
N ASP A 328 24.97 4.12 2.56
CA ASP A 328 23.75 3.35 2.32
C ASP A 328 23.37 3.37 0.82
N MET A 329 23.39 4.53 0.22
CA MET A 329 23.04 4.71 -1.18
C MET A 329 24.04 4.04 -2.13
N GLU A 330 25.34 4.05 -1.83
CA GLU A 330 26.35 3.34 -2.61
C GLU A 330 26.07 1.83 -2.66
N LEU A 331 25.66 1.25 -1.53
CA LEU A 331 25.23 -0.15 -1.48
C LEU A 331 23.96 -0.38 -2.33
N TRP A 332 22.99 0.52 -2.25
CA TRP A 332 21.77 0.40 -3.05
C TRP A 332 22.05 0.50 -4.55
N GLN A 333 22.87 1.49 -4.97
CA GLN A 333 23.25 1.70 -6.37
C GLN A 333 24.01 0.50 -6.97
N THR A 334 24.80 -0.20 -6.13
CA THR A 334 25.64 -1.31 -6.60
C THR A 334 24.96 -2.68 -6.50
N ARG A 335 24.00 -2.88 -5.58
CA ARG A 335 23.43 -4.19 -5.26
C ARG A 335 21.95 -4.33 -5.60
N VAL A 336 21.18 -3.24 -5.56
CA VAL A 336 19.73 -3.26 -5.81
C VAL A 336 19.40 -2.71 -7.19
N LYS A 337 19.89 -1.51 -7.52
CA LYS A 337 19.61 -0.85 -8.81
C LYS A 337 19.89 -1.72 -10.05
N PRO A 338 20.96 -2.53 -10.11
CA PRO A 338 21.21 -3.38 -11.27
C PRO A 338 20.10 -4.41 -11.55
N LEU A 339 19.33 -4.79 -10.54
CA LEU A 339 18.16 -5.65 -10.70
C LEU A 339 16.96 -4.88 -11.22
N LEU A 340 16.79 -3.64 -10.77
CA LEU A 340 15.61 -2.84 -11.05
C LEU A 340 15.74 -2.03 -12.36
N GLY A 341 16.94 -1.79 -12.86
CA GLY A 341 17.19 -0.90 -14.00
C GLY A 341 17.12 0.58 -13.61
N ASP A 342 16.59 1.42 -14.49
CA ASP A 342 16.47 2.85 -14.24
C ASP A 342 15.40 3.13 -13.19
N VAL A 343 15.81 3.81 -12.13
CA VAL A 343 14.98 4.25 -11.01
C VAL A 343 15.36 5.67 -10.64
N ASP A 344 14.42 6.59 -10.71
CA ASP A 344 14.58 8.01 -10.40
C ASP A 344 13.68 8.48 -9.26
N ILE A 345 12.90 7.56 -8.66
CA ILE A 345 12.07 7.79 -7.49
C ILE A 345 12.84 7.37 -6.24
N LEU A 346 12.89 8.23 -5.24
CA LEU A 346 13.31 7.92 -3.88
C LEU A 346 12.11 8.01 -2.93
N MET A 347 11.74 6.91 -2.33
CA MET A 347 10.82 6.89 -1.21
C MET A 347 11.66 6.83 0.08
N PHE A 348 11.68 7.94 0.82
CA PHE A 348 12.58 8.07 1.97
C PHE A 348 12.38 6.92 2.96
N PRO A 349 13.48 6.21 3.33
CA PRO A 349 13.42 5.19 4.37
C PRO A 349 12.82 5.75 5.67
N GLU A 350 11.99 4.97 6.34
CA GLU A 350 11.22 5.39 7.51
C GLU A 350 10.32 6.62 7.28
N GLY A 351 10.22 7.08 6.04
CA GLY A 351 9.40 8.19 5.62
C GLY A 351 9.93 9.58 5.98
N THR A 352 11.14 9.67 6.51
CA THR A 352 11.71 10.93 7.01
C THR A 352 12.30 11.75 5.87
N ASP A 353 11.72 12.92 5.63
CA ASP A 353 12.16 13.89 4.63
C ASP A 353 13.48 14.59 5.03
N ILE A 354 14.21 15.10 4.05
CA ILE A 354 15.50 15.80 4.22
C ILE A 354 15.39 17.32 4.27
N GLY A 355 14.22 17.88 4.18
CA GLY A 355 13.96 19.34 4.17
C GLY A 355 12.62 19.73 4.77
N ASP A 356 11.94 18.80 5.44
CA ASP A 356 10.57 18.99 5.91
C ASP A 356 9.67 19.39 4.72
N ARG A 357 8.80 20.40 4.87
CA ARG A 357 7.99 20.94 3.77
C ARG A 357 8.67 22.10 3.01
N LYS A 358 9.93 22.42 3.33
CA LYS A 358 10.68 23.48 2.61
C LYS A 358 11.17 22.93 1.27
N GLU A 359 11.30 23.85 0.31
CA GLU A 359 11.94 23.48 -0.96
C GLU A 359 13.39 23.09 -0.73
N TYR A 360 13.84 22.07 -1.50
CA TYR A 360 15.24 21.69 -1.49
C TYR A 360 16.03 22.74 -2.28
N GLY A 361 16.90 23.47 -1.59
CA GLY A 361 17.76 24.47 -2.18
C GLY A 361 19.16 23.94 -2.48
N GLU A 362 20.00 24.83 -3.04
CA GLU A 362 21.41 24.54 -3.29
C GLU A 362 22.21 24.28 -2.00
N ASP A 363 21.73 24.75 -0.87
CA ASP A 363 22.30 24.60 0.47
C ASP A 363 21.96 23.25 1.12
N ASN A 364 21.04 22.47 0.55
CA ASN A 364 20.70 21.14 1.04
C ASN A 364 21.66 20.10 0.44
N GLU A 365 22.78 19.82 1.14
CA GLU A 365 23.82 18.88 0.68
C GLU A 365 23.28 17.48 0.43
N LYS A 366 22.30 17.00 1.20
CA LYS A 366 21.66 15.70 1.00
C LYS A 366 20.89 15.66 -0.32
N TYR A 367 20.13 16.71 -0.62
CA TYR A 367 19.42 16.82 -1.88
C TYR A 367 20.39 16.86 -3.07
N GLN A 368 21.45 17.67 -2.99
CA GLN A 368 22.43 17.75 -4.08
C GLN A 368 23.05 16.38 -4.36
N TYR A 369 23.42 15.64 -3.32
CA TYR A 369 23.94 14.28 -3.47
C TYR A 369 22.91 13.35 -4.13
N LEU A 370 21.65 13.31 -3.64
CA LEU A 370 20.61 12.43 -4.18
C LEU A 370 20.25 12.77 -5.63
N LYS A 371 20.25 14.05 -5.99
CA LYS A 371 20.09 14.53 -7.36
C LYS A 371 21.22 14.01 -8.27
N GLU A 372 22.47 14.02 -7.80
CA GLU A 372 23.63 13.46 -8.51
C GLU A 372 23.50 11.94 -8.71
N GLN A 373 22.80 11.22 -7.79
CA GLN A 373 22.48 9.81 -7.94
C GLN A 373 21.37 9.52 -8.95
N GLY A 374 20.75 10.55 -9.53
CA GLY A 374 19.72 10.47 -10.56
C GLY A 374 18.29 10.52 -10.04
N PHE A 375 18.06 10.79 -8.74
CA PHE A 375 16.72 10.92 -8.20
C PHE A 375 16.12 12.29 -8.55
N ARG A 376 14.86 12.25 -8.98
CA ARG A 376 14.06 13.41 -9.37
C ARG A 376 12.69 13.45 -8.68
N TYR A 377 12.21 12.31 -8.21
CA TYR A 377 10.95 12.18 -7.49
C TYR A 377 11.21 11.73 -6.06
N PHE A 378 10.61 12.43 -5.11
CA PHE A 378 10.83 12.20 -3.68
C PHE A 378 9.51 11.98 -2.96
N CYS A 379 9.36 10.83 -2.31
CA CYS A 379 8.18 10.51 -1.52
C CYS A 379 8.54 10.43 -0.04
N SER A 380 7.83 11.18 0.80
CA SER A 380 8.03 11.21 2.25
C SER A 380 6.71 11.03 3.00
N ARG A 381 6.79 10.50 4.22
CA ARG A 381 5.62 10.45 5.10
C ARG A 381 5.25 11.86 5.54
N ASP A 382 3.99 12.21 5.41
CA ASP A 382 3.47 13.47 5.88
C ASP A 382 2.45 13.27 7.00
N LEU A 383 2.58 14.01 8.07
CA LEU A 383 1.66 13.95 9.19
C LEU A 383 0.55 15.01 9.10
N GLY A 384 0.70 15.99 8.20
CA GLY A 384 -0.28 17.02 7.90
C GLY A 384 -1.19 16.67 6.72
N GLU A 385 -1.62 17.70 6.00
CA GLU A 385 -2.35 17.53 4.74
C GLU A 385 -1.44 16.93 3.65
N PRO A 386 -1.94 16.02 2.79
CA PRO A 386 -1.18 15.55 1.65
C PRO A 386 -0.71 16.73 0.81
N PHE A 387 0.52 16.67 0.32
CA PHE A 387 1.02 17.73 -0.54
C PHE A 387 1.80 17.16 -1.72
N THR A 388 1.71 17.85 -2.83
CA THR A 388 2.56 17.62 -3.99
C THR A 388 3.27 18.93 -4.31
N GLN A 389 4.58 18.87 -4.48
CA GLN A 389 5.40 20.01 -4.84
C GLN A 389 6.17 19.66 -6.12
N ILE A 390 5.99 20.47 -7.16
CA ILE A 390 6.70 20.30 -8.41
C ILE A 390 7.47 21.59 -8.67
N THR A 391 8.78 21.46 -8.76
CA THR A 391 9.71 22.57 -9.07
C THR A 391 10.32 22.34 -10.44
N GLY A 392 11.18 23.25 -10.92
CA GLY A 392 11.95 23.01 -12.15
C GLY A 392 12.98 21.89 -12.05
N GLU A 393 13.23 21.34 -10.86
CA GLU A 393 14.30 20.35 -10.64
C GLU A 393 13.80 18.99 -10.17
N TYR A 394 12.67 18.94 -9.44
CA TYR A 394 12.14 17.72 -8.83
C TYR A 394 10.64 17.79 -8.61
N ALA A 395 10.06 16.62 -8.38
CA ALA A 395 8.71 16.46 -7.84
C ALA A 395 8.77 15.79 -6.47
N ARG A 396 7.93 16.25 -5.52
CA ARG A 396 7.74 15.63 -4.19
C ARG A 396 6.30 15.27 -3.99
N SER A 397 6.07 14.12 -3.36
CA SER A 397 4.75 13.67 -2.92
C SER A 397 4.78 13.24 -1.47
N GLY A 398 3.99 13.94 -0.63
CA GLY A 398 3.78 13.57 0.76
C GLY A 398 2.68 12.52 0.86
N TYR A 399 2.95 11.38 1.51
CA TYR A 399 1.98 10.30 1.66
C TYR A 399 1.50 10.13 3.10
N TRP A 400 0.30 9.59 3.24
CA TRP A 400 -0.22 9.11 4.50
C TRP A 400 -0.06 7.58 4.58
N ASN A 401 0.58 7.11 5.65
CA ASN A 401 0.52 5.69 5.98
C ASN A 401 -0.90 5.31 6.39
N LEU A 402 -1.36 4.19 5.86
CA LEU A 402 -2.57 3.53 6.32
C LEU A 402 -2.21 2.15 6.88
N ASP A 403 -2.30 2.02 8.19
CA ASP A 403 -1.97 0.85 8.98
C ASP A 403 -3.02 0.64 10.09
N GLY A 404 -2.91 -0.43 10.86
CA GLY A 404 -3.85 -0.74 11.93
C GLY A 404 -3.89 0.34 13.00
N TYR A 405 -2.76 0.98 13.31
CA TYR A 405 -2.70 2.06 14.29
C TYR A 405 -3.44 3.31 13.81
N ARG A 406 -3.31 3.69 12.54
CA ARG A 406 -4.03 4.82 11.95
C ARG A 406 -5.53 4.58 11.92
N MET A 407 -5.96 3.39 11.53
CA MET A 407 -7.38 3.04 11.63
C MET A 407 -7.90 3.13 13.06
N TYR A 408 -7.11 2.64 14.03
CA TYR A 408 -7.45 2.74 15.44
C TYR A 408 -7.59 4.18 15.91
N GLN A 409 -6.65 5.06 15.52
CA GLN A 409 -6.69 6.48 15.88
C GLN A 409 -7.95 7.18 15.33
N ASP A 410 -8.26 6.99 14.06
CA ASP A 410 -9.43 7.61 13.44
C ASP A 410 -10.74 7.07 14.04
N LEU A 411 -10.78 5.76 14.33
CA LEU A 411 -12.00 5.11 14.81
C LEU A 411 -12.29 5.37 16.30
N TYR A 412 -11.25 5.46 17.13
CA TYR A 412 -11.39 5.49 18.58
C TYR A 412 -10.85 6.75 19.26
N GLN A 413 -9.98 7.50 18.60
CA GLN A 413 -9.36 8.71 19.15
C GLN A 413 -9.81 9.98 18.43
N ASP A 414 -10.78 9.87 17.52
CA ASP A 414 -11.34 10.98 16.73
C ASP A 414 -10.26 11.80 15.99
N ALA A 415 -9.19 11.13 15.49
CA ALA A 415 -8.12 11.79 14.77
C ALA A 415 -8.60 12.40 13.43
N GLY A 416 -9.59 11.77 12.79
CA GLY A 416 -10.36 12.32 11.67
C GLY A 416 -9.58 12.56 10.39
N ARG A 417 -8.36 12.02 10.27
CA ARG A 417 -7.50 12.23 9.09
C ARG A 417 -8.13 11.73 7.81
N PHE A 418 -8.78 10.57 7.87
CA PHE A 418 -9.44 9.94 6.74
C PHE A 418 -10.93 10.24 6.66
N SER A 419 -11.42 11.20 7.46
CA SER A 419 -12.82 11.59 7.45
C SER A 419 -13.25 12.07 6.06
N GLY A 420 -14.33 11.47 5.53
CA GLY A 420 -14.81 11.75 4.18
C GLY A 420 -14.03 11.03 3.06
N ILE A 421 -12.98 10.26 3.41
CA ILE A 421 -12.22 9.42 2.49
C ILE A 421 -12.51 7.94 2.77
N LEU A 422 -12.43 7.51 4.04
CA LEU A 422 -12.64 6.12 4.44
C LEU A 422 -13.55 6.02 5.66
N ASP A 423 -14.45 5.05 5.67
CA ASP A 423 -15.28 4.69 6.83
C ASP A 423 -14.70 3.46 7.53
N PHE A 424 -13.78 3.67 8.46
CA PHE A 424 -13.14 2.59 9.21
C PHE A 424 -14.10 1.80 10.10
N SER A 425 -15.29 2.31 10.41
CA SER A 425 -16.30 1.54 11.13
C SER A 425 -16.79 0.32 10.34
N GLN A 426 -16.55 0.32 9.04
CA GLN A 426 -16.91 -0.77 8.14
C GLN A 426 -15.70 -1.66 7.80
N LEU A 427 -14.50 -1.14 7.90
CA LEU A 427 -13.24 -1.79 7.51
C LEU A 427 -12.63 -2.60 8.66
N TYR A 428 -12.55 -2.02 9.85
CA TYR A 428 -11.79 -2.54 10.99
C TYR A 428 -12.17 -3.98 11.36
N ASP A 429 -11.18 -4.90 11.32
CA ASP A 429 -11.41 -6.30 11.63
C ASP A 429 -11.73 -6.49 13.13
N PRO A 430 -12.87 -7.12 13.47
CA PRO A 430 -13.22 -7.38 14.86
C PRO A 430 -12.33 -8.43 15.55
N GLU A 431 -11.53 -9.19 14.79
CA GLU A 431 -10.58 -10.17 15.32
C GLU A 431 -9.27 -9.54 15.80
N ARG A 432 -9.05 -8.27 15.45
CA ARG A 432 -7.89 -7.53 15.93
C ARG A 432 -7.82 -7.54 17.46
N PRO A 433 -6.61 -7.71 18.04
CA PRO A 433 -6.45 -7.66 19.49
C PRO A 433 -6.94 -6.32 20.03
N SER A 434 -7.40 -6.31 21.27
CA SER A 434 -7.74 -5.05 21.91
C SER A 434 -6.45 -4.31 22.24
N VAL A 435 -6.21 -3.20 21.58
CA VAL A 435 -5.19 -2.24 21.98
C VAL A 435 -5.60 -1.74 23.37
N SER A 436 -4.89 -2.16 24.42
CA SER A 436 -5.01 -1.52 25.72
C SER A 436 -4.15 -0.26 25.68
N ASP A 437 -4.62 0.84 26.28
CA ASP A 437 -3.97 2.16 26.35
C ASP A 437 -2.56 2.15 27.01
N GLU A 438 -1.93 1.00 27.19
CA GLU A 438 -0.62 0.84 27.81
C GLU A 438 0.57 0.99 26.85
N SER A 439 0.36 1.09 25.54
CA SER A 439 1.43 1.44 24.60
C SER A 439 1.54 2.96 24.43
N GLY A 440 1.82 3.67 25.49
CA GLY A 440 2.32 5.05 25.44
C GLY A 440 3.80 5.06 25.06
N ALA A 441 4.12 4.60 23.87
CA ALA A 441 5.33 4.99 23.17
C ALA A 441 4.95 6.13 22.24
N GLU A 442 4.80 7.33 22.80
CA GLU A 442 4.95 8.56 22.07
C GLU A 442 6.38 8.55 21.50
N GLU A 443 6.53 8.33 20.21
CA GLU A 443 7.68 8.87 19.51
C GLU A 443 7.58 10.39 19.61
N GLU A 444 8.14 10.95 20.67
CA GLU A 444 8.50 12.35 20.73
C GLU A 444 9.52 12.59 19.62
N VAL A 445 9.04 13.10 18.50
CA VAL A 445 9.87 13.84 17.57
C VAL A 445 10.30 15.08 18.34
N GLY A 446 11.54 15.01 18.89
CA GLY A 446 12.12 16.11 19.65
C GLY A 446 12.21 17.36 18.83
N THR A 447 11.30 18.28 19.08
CA THR A 447 11.55 19.69 18.89
C THR A 447 12.46 20.12 20.02
N GLU A 448 13.77 20.15 19.77
CA GLU A 448 14.71 20.86 20.63
C GLU A 448 14.39 22.36 20.54
N GLU A 449 13.58 22.86 21.48
CA GLU A 449 13.59 24.27 21.84
C GLU A 449 14.93 24.57 22.50
N GLY A 450 15.71 25.40 21.85
CA GLY A 450 16.97 25.89 22.34
C GLY A 450 16.82 26.55 23.71
N THR A 451 17.39 25.93 24.74
CA THR A 451 17.62 26.58 26.02
C THR A 451 18.90 27.37 25.92
N GLU A 452 18.79 28.69 25.86
CA GLU A 452 19.88 29.64 26.12
C GLU A 452 20.47 29.35 27.51
N ALA A 453 21.70 28.88 27.56
CA ALA A 453 22.46 28.84 28.80
C ALA A 453 22.97 30.23 29.15
N SER A 454 22.42 30.79 30.20
CA SER A 454 22.99 31.96 30.86
C SER A 454 24.29 31.57 31.57
N GLU A 455 25.38 32.21 31.16
CA GLU A 455 26.65 32.26 31.91
C GLU A 455 26.41 32.94 33.28
N GLU A 456 26.68 32.24 34.35
CA GLU A 456 26.97 32.83 35.65
C GLU A 456 28.39 32.43 36.07
N GLU A 457 29.24 33.48 36.05
CA GLU A 457 30.52 33.47 36.73
C GLU A 457 30.37 33.09 38.20
N THR A 458 31.22 32.22 38.70
CA THR A 458 31.58 32.27 40.09
C THR A 458 33.09 32.04 40.21
N GLN A 459 33.75 33.14 40.62
CA GLN A 459 35.14 33.14 41.12
C GLN A 459 35.26 32.50 42.50
N ALA A 460 36.45 32.04 42.73
CA ALA A 460 37.15 31.89 44.01
C ALA A 460 36.97 30.64 44.84
N ALA A 461 37.94 29.75 44.93
CA ALA A 461 39.01 29.66 45.94
C ALA A 461 39.90 28.46 45.61
#